data_363c25b16aa88636b86b7741c13f49de
#
_entry.id   363c25b16aa88636b86b7741c13f49de
#
_cell.length_a   1.000
_cell.length_b   1.000
_cell.length_c   1.000
_cell.angle_alpha   90.00
_cell.angle_beta   90.00
_cell.angle_gamma   90.00
#
_symmetry.space_group_name_H-M   'P 1'
#
loop_
_entity.id
_entity.type
_entity.pdbx_description
1 polymer ?
#
loop_
_entity_poly.entity_id
_entity_poly.type
_entity_poly.pdbx_seq_one_letter_code
_entity_poly.pdbx_strand_id
1 'polypeptide(L)'
;MVGITSYGGYIPRYRLSRMLVVQNMAWYFPVIMAVAQGEKAVANWDEDAISMAVAAAYDCMAGKDRKAIDGVYLASTTLPFADRLNAGIVATALNVPENGTVNADFAACTKAGTTAAIAALEAIESGQRDNVLVVAADQRGTKMATMYEMFFGDGAAALSFGKDDVIAEFKGSYSINVDFVDHYKGCGKDFDYGWEERWVRDIGYGKVIPEAIAGFLNKTGMKIEDFSKVIYPCYFGGTHRGIAKKLGLDPAKVQDNMHAVCGDTGTAHPFVMLVAALEEANPGDKILVASFGQGCDVMAFEVT
;
A
#
# COMPACT_ATOMS: atom_id res chain seq x y z
N MET A 1 -23.85 -4.15 -5.42
CA MET A 1 -22.67 -4.48 -4.61
C MET A 1 -21.51 -3.77 -5.25
N VAL A 2 -20.68 -3.06 -4.49
CA VAL A 2 -19.46 -2.42 -5.01
C VAL A 2 -18.27 -3.03 -4.26
N GLY A 3 -17.18 -3.30 -4.96
CA GLY A 3 -16.02 -3.90 -4.30
C GLY A 3 -14.87 -4.22 -5.25
N ILE A 4 -13.94 -5.04 -4.78
CA ILE A 4 -12.81 -5.54 -5.55
C ILE A 4 -13.32 -6.60 -6.54
N THR A 5 -12.97 -6.47 -7.81
CA THR A 5 -13.34 -7.41 -8.89
C THR A 5 -12.14 -8.22 -9.38
N SER A 6 -10.93 -7.70 -9.19
CA SER A 6 -9.67 -8.43 -9.38
C SER A 6 -8.53 -7.71 -8.67
N TYR A 7 -7.44 -8.41 -8.47
CA TYR A 7 -6.21 -7.91 -7.88
C TYR A 7 -4.97 -8.45 -8.59
N GLY A 8 -3.85 -7.81 -8.38
CA GLY A 8 -2.55 -8.26 -8.87
C GLY A 8 -1.41 -7.58 -8.15
N GLY A 9 -0.24 -8.17 -8.22
CA GLY A 9 0.96 -7.66 -7.57
C GLY A 9 2.20 -7.78 -8.43
N TYR A 10 3.16 -6.93 -8.17
CA TYR A 10 4.48 -7.03 -8.76
C TYR A 10 5.55 -6.70 -7.72
N ILE A 11 6.38 -7.68 -7.40
CA ILE A 11 7.56 -7.49 -6.56
C ILE A 11 8.79 -7.74 -7.44
N PRO A 12 9.70 -6.77 -7.62
CA PRO A 12 10.92 -6.92 -8.41
C PRO A 12 11.65 -8.21 -8.09
N ARG A 13 12.27 -8.82 -9.11
CA ARG A 13 12.92 -10.12 -8.99
C ARG A 13 14.14 -10.11 -8.09
N TYR A 14 14.86 -8.99 -8.05
CA TYR A 14 16.08 -8.89 -7.25
C TYR A 14 15.78 -8.74 -5.77
N ARG A 15 16.62 -9.38 -4.95
CA ARG A 15 16.59 -9.30 -3.49
C ARG A 15 17.95 -8.87 -2.96
N LEU A 16 17.93 -7.87 -2.10
CA LEU A 16 19.10 -7.47 -1.33
C LEU A 16 18.98 -8.02 0.08
N SER A 17 19.88 -8.94 0.45
CA SER A 17 19.97 -9.44 1.81
C SER A 17 20.39 -8.31 2.76
N ARG A 18 19.61 -8.09 3.83
CA ARG A 18 19.97 -7.10 4.86
C ARG A 18 21.28 -7.43 5.55
N MET A 19 21.59 -8.71 5.71
CA MET A 19 22.87 -9.14 6.26
C MET A 19 24.05 -8.66 5.41
N LEU A 20 23.91 -8.62 4.08
CA LEU A 20 24.94 -8.08 3.19
C LEU A 20 25.17 -6.58 3.42
N VAL A 21 24.12 -5.81 3.65
CA VAL A 21 24.22 -4.39 4.05
C VAL A 21 24.92 -4.26 5.39
N VAL A 22 24.55 -5.06 6.38
CA VAL A 22 25.20 -5.06 7.71
C VAL A 22 26.69 -5.38 7.62
N GLN A 23 27.07 -6.40 6.85
CA GLN A 23 28.48 -6.78 6.69
C GLN A 23 29.34 -5.66 6.10
N ASN A 24 28.76 -4.83 5.25
CA ASN A 24 29.49 -3.74 4.58
C ASN A 24 29.39 -2.41 5.32
N MET A 25 28.33 -2.15 6.08
CA MET A 25 28.03 -0.81 6.62
C MET A 25 27.94 -0.73 8.16
N ALA A 26 27.91 -1.86 8.88
CA ALA A 26 27.78 -1.85 10.35
C ALA A 26 28.95 -1.18 11.08
N TRP A 27 30.14 -1.12 10.48
CA TRP A 27 31.28 -0.38 11.01
C TRP A 27 31.02 1.14 11.10
N TYR A 28 30.19 1.67 10.19
CA TYR A 28 29.81 3.09 10.15
C TYR A 28 28.51 3.34 10.93
N PHE A 29 27.50 2.46 10.79
CA PHE A 29 26.21 2.61 11.42
C PHE A 29 25.75 1.28 12.08
N PRO A 30 26.25 0.95 13.29
CA PRO A 30 26.04 -0.35 13.90
C PRO A 30 24.59 -0.66 14.28
N VAL A 31 23.70 0.34 14.36
CA VAL A 31 22.28 0.17 14.70
C VAL A 31 21.55 -0.77 13.72
N ILE A 32 21.98 -0.84 12.46
CA ILE A 32 21.38 -1.71 11.44
C ILE A 32 21.51 -3.20 11.77
N MET A 33 22.42 -3.59 12.66
CA MET A 33 22.55 -4.99 13.11
C MET A 33 21.27 -5.52 13.78
N ALA A 34 20.47 -4.64 14.39
CA ALA A 34 19.22 -5.02 15.04
C ALA A 34 18.15 -5.50 14.05
N VAL A 35 18.29 -5.19 12.76
CA VAL A 35 17.33 -5.51 11.69
C VAL A 35 17.99 -6.25 10.51
N ALA A 36 19.02 -7.01 10.80
CA ALA A 36 19.87 -7.72 9.83
C ALA A 36 19.16 -8.89 9.12
N GLN A 37 18.05 -9.38 9.67
CA GLN A 37 17.36 -10.57 9.13
C GLN A 37 16.46 -10.21 7.95
N GLY A 38 16.35 -11.16 7.01
CA GLY A 38 15.51 -11.03 5.82
C GLY A 38 16.20 -10.29 4.68
N GLU A 39 15.39 -10.00 3.69
CA GLU A 39 15.79 -9.31 2.47
C GLU A 39 14.78 -8.24 2.07
N LYS A 40 15.12 -7.44 1.09
CA LYS A 40 14.21 -6.47 0.48
C LYS A 40 14.23 -6.59 -1.03
N ALA A 41 13.11 -6.29 -1.66
CA ALA A 41 13.01 -6.22 -3.10
C ALA A 41 13.71 -4.95 -3.62
N VAL A 42 14.39 -5.08 -4.74
CA VAL A 42 15.10 -3.97 -5.40
C VAL A 42 14.77 -4.01 -6.88
N ALA A 43 14.25 -2.89 -7.39
CA ALA A 43 13.99 -2.70 -8.80
C ALA A 43 15.28 -2.84 -9.62
N ASN A 44 15.15 -3.38 -10.83
CA ASN A 44 16.24 -3.41 -11.78
C ASN A 44 16.54 -1.98 -12.28
N TRP A 45 17.68 -1.79 -12.93
CA TRP A 45 18.10 -0.47 -13.44
C TRP A 45 17.15 0.12 -14.50
N ASP A 46 16.36 -0.71 -15.17
CA ASP A 46 15.36 -0.36 -16.18
C ASP A 46 13.92 -0.39 -15.65
N GLU A 47 13.73 -0.60 -14.34
CA GLU A 47 12.43 -0.55 -13.66
C GLU A 47 12.27 0.77 -12.89
N ASP A 48 11.06 1.29 -12.91
CA ASP A 48 10.62 2.45 -12.13
C ASP A 48 9.19 2.23 -11.60
N ALA A 49 8.64 3.20 -10.88
CA ALA A 49 7.29 3.10 -10.35
C ALA A 49 6.23 2.87 -11.45
N ILE A 50 6.41 3.44 -12.66
CA ILE A 50 5.45 3.26 -13.75
C ILE A 50 5.56 1.85 -14.35
N SER A 51 6.76 1.36 -14.64
CA SER A 51 6.95 0.02 -15.23
C SER A 51 6.48 -1.08 -14.27
N MET A 52 6.74 -0.94 -12.97
CA MET A 52 6.21 -1.83 -11.94
C MET A 52 4.69 -1.74 -11.82
N ALA A 53 4.12 -0.53 -11.89
CA ALA A 53 2.67 -0.32 -11.91
C ALA A 53 2.01 -1.01 -13.09
N VAL A 54 2.60 -0.90 -14.29
CA VAL A 54 2.12 -1.59 -15.50
C VAL A 54 2.15 -3.11 -15.30
N ALA A 55 3.23 -3.65 -14.73
CA ALA A 55 3.33 -5.08 -14.46
C ALA A 55 2.23 -5.58 -13.50
N ALA A 56 2.02 -4.89 -12.37
CA ALA A 56 0.96 -5.21 -11.41
C ALA A 56 -0.44 -5.08 -12.02
N ALA A 57 -0.64 -4.06 -12.86
CA ALA A 57 -1.91 -3.85 -13.55
C ALA A 57 -2.20 -4.93 -14.60
N TYR A 58 -1.18 -5.42 -15.32
CA TYR A 58 -1.33 -6.57 -16.21
C TYR A 58 -1.70 -7.84 -15.46
N ASP A 59 -1.12 -8.09 -14.31
CA ASP A 59 -1.45 -9.21 -13.43
C ASP A 59 -2.90 -9.11 -12.95
N CYS A 60 -3.30 -7.95 -12.42
CA CYS A 60 -4.66 -7.66 -11.98
C CYS A 60 -5.71 -7.87 -13.09
N MET A 61 -5.38 -7.49 -14.32
CA MET A 61 -6.28 -7.55 -15.47
C MET A 61 -6.12 -8.83 -16.30
N ALA A 62 -5.42 -9.84 -15.78
CA ALA A 62 -5.27 -11.12 -16.45
C ALA A 62 -6.64 -11.79 -16.65
N GLY A 63 -7.01 -12.05 -17.92
CA GLY A 63 -8.31 -12.64 -18.28
C GLY A 63 -9.53 -11.72 -18.15
N LYS A 64 -9.34 -10.44 -17.80
CA LYS A 64 -10.43 -9.44 -17.71
C LYS A 64 -10.48 -8.54 -18.96
N ASP A 65 -11.65 -7.96 -19.22
CA ASP A 65 -11.82 -7.01 -20.32
C ASP A 65 -11.33 -5.61 -19.93
N ARG A 66 -10.15 -5.24 -20.42
CA ARG A 66 -9.57 -3.91 -20.20
C ARG A 66 -10.33 -2.77 -20.84
N LYS A 67 -11.22 -3.07 -21.81
CA LYS A 67 -12.06 -2.05 -22.45
C LYS A 67 -13.23 -1.59 -21.56
N ALA A 68 -13.53 -2.35 -20.51
CA ALA A 68 -14.55 -1.98 -19.54
C ALA A 68 -14.03 -0.95 -18.51
N ILE A 69 -12.72 -0.68 -18.45
CA ILE A 69 -12.14 0.29 -17.52
C ILE A 69 -12.47 1.72 -17.96
N ASP A 70 -13.07 2.49 -17.05
CA ASP A 70 -13.41 3.90 -17.25
C ASP A 70 -12.71 4.85 -16.27
N GLY A 71 -11.82 4.31 -15.42
CA GLY A 71 -10.93 5.06 -14.55
C GLY A 71 -9.62 4.35 -14.29
N VAL A 72 -8.47 5.07 -14.35
CA VAL A 72 -7.15 4.57 -13.94
C VAL A 72 -6.53 5.57 -12.96
N TYR A 73 -6.35 5.14 -11.72
CA TYR A 73 -5.76 5.94 -10.65
C TYR A 73 -4.41 5.34 -10.26
N LEU A 74 -3.35 6.13 -10.35
CA LEU A 74 -2.00 5.72 -9.97
C LEU A 74 -1.58 6.43 -8.69
N ALA A 75 -1.18 5.66 -7.69
CA ALA A 75 -0.68 6.17 -6.43
C ALA A 75 0.82 5.90 -6.29
N SER A 76 1.61 6.94 -6.00
CA SER A 76 3.05 6.80 -5.81
C SER A 76 3.65 8.03 -5.13
N THR A 77 4.70 7.81 -4.32
CA THR A 77 5.58 8.89 -3.82
C THR A 77 6.83 9.05 -4.66
N THR A 78 7.01 8.23 -5.69
CA THR A 78 8.21 8.16 -6.53
C THR A 78 7.90 8.25 -8.03
N LEU A 79 6.87 9.02 -8.39
CA LEU A 79 6.49 9.25 -9.78
C LEU A 79 7.67 9.87 -10.56
N PRO A 80 8.06 9.32 -11.72
CA PRO A 80 9.19 9.82 -12.50
C PRO A 80 8.89 11.17 -13.17
N PHE A 81 7.63 11.51 -13.41
CA PHE A 81 7.25 12.76 -14.04
C PHE A 81 6.48 13.67 -13.07
N ALA A 82 7.00 14.86 -12.83
CA ALA A 82 6.37 15.90 -12.00
C ALA A 82 5.29 16.69 -12.78
N ASP A 83 5.45 16.82 -14.09
CA ASP A 83 4.55 17.56 -15.00
C ASP A 83 4.23 16.71 -16.23
N ARG A 84 3.65 15.55 -15.99
CA ARG A 84 3.05 14.64 -16.97
C ARG A 84 2.19 13.66 -16.20
N LEU A 85 0.98 13.39 -16.70
CA LEU A 85 0.07 12.42 -16.07
C LEU A 85 0.63 11.00 -16.18
N ASN A 86 1.14 10.47 -15.07
CA ASN A 86 1.77 9.15 -15.00
C ASN A 86 0.72 8.03 -15.16
N ALA A 87 -0.46 8.17 -14.57
CA ALA A 87 -1.58 7.24 -14.75
C ALA A 87 -1.98 7.07 -16.22
N GLY A 88 -1.85 8.13 -17.03
CA GLY A 88 -2.09 8.08 -18.47
C GLY A 88 -1.12 7.14 -19.21
N ILE A 89 0.13 7.02 -18.73
CA ILE A 89 1.11 6.08 -19.31
C ILE A 89 0.68 4.63 -18.99
N VAL A 90 0.25 4.36 -17.76
CA VAL A 90 -0.27 3.05 -17.36
C VAL A 90 -1.52 2.68 -18.18
N ALA A 91 -2.48 3.61 -18.32
CA ALA A 91 -3.68 3.40 -19.13
C ALA A 91 -3.34 3.08 -20.60
N THR A 92 -2.39 3.81 -21.19
CA THR A 92 -1.92 3.56 -22.57
C THR A 92 -1.25 2.20 -22.70
N ALA A 93 -0.38 1.83 -21.77
CA ALA A 93 0.30 0.53 -21.78
C ALA A 93 -0.70 -0.64 -21.70
N LEU A 94 -1.79 -0.47 -20.96
CA LEU A 94 -2.87 -1.46 -20.83
C LEU A 94 -3.84 -1.48 -22.03
N ASN A 95 -3.73 -0.54 -22.95
CA ASN A 95 -4.71 -0.31 -24.03
C ASN A 95 -6.15 -0.07 -23.49
N VAL A 96 -6.26 0.70 -22.41
CA VAL A 96 -7.56 1.18 -21.91
C VAL A 96 -8.15 2.18 -22.91
N PRO A 97 -9.50 2.26 -23.08
CA PRO A 97 -10.10 3.19 -24.04
C PRO A 97 -9.68 4.65 -23.82
N GLU A 98 -9.37 5.36 -24.90
CA GLU A 98 -9.03 6.78 -24.84
C GLU A 98 -10.22 7.66 -24.47
N ASN A 99 -11.42 7.27 -24.93
CA ASN A 99 -12.64 8.01 -24.71
C ASN A 99 -13.43 7.46 -23.50
N GLY A 100 -13.84 8.35 -22.62
CA GLY A 100 -14.62 8.00 -21.44
C GLY A 100 -13.80 7.63 -20.20
N THR A 101 -12.48 7.43 -20.33
CA THR A 101 -11.61 7.07 -19.21
C THR A 101 -11.03 8.31 -18.51
N VAL A 102 -11.16 8.36 -17.19
CA VAL A 102 -10.51 9.37 -16.35
C VAL A 102 -9.22 8.79 -15.74
N ASN A 103 -8.14 9.54 -15.87
CA ASN A 103 -6.85 9.17 -15.27
C ASN A 103 -6.47 10.19 -14.20
N ALA A 104 -5.93 9.73 -13.07
CA ALA A 104 -5.46 10.61 -12.00
C ALA A 104 -4.23 10.05 -11.29
N ASP A 105 -3.30 10.94 -10.94
CA ASP A 105 -2.15 10.63 -10.08
C ASP A 105 -2.48 11.05 -8.65
N PHE A 106 -2.28 10.12 -7.71
CA PHE A 106 -2.35 10.34 -6.27
C PHE A 106 -0.94 10.28 -5.70
N ALA A 107 -0.50 11.34 -5.03
CA ALA A 107 0.89 11.45 -4.61
C ALA A 107 1.03 12.05 -3.20
N ALA A 108 2.27 12.33 -2.82
CA ALA A 108 2.68 13.09 -1.65
C ALA A 108 2.53 12.41 -0.27
N CYS A 109 2.01 11.20 -0.15
CA CYS A 109 2.05 10.46 1.11
C CYS A 109 1.93 8.94 0.89
N THR A 110 2.38 8.15 1.86
CA THR A 110 2.37 6.68 1.78
C THR A 110 0.97 6.07 1.78
N LYS A 111 -0.05 6.78 2.28
CA LYS A 111 -1.45 6.34 2.19
C LYS A 111 -2.15 6.70 0.87
N ALA A 112 -1.45 7.30 -0.10
CA ALA A 112 -2.05 7.71 -1.38
C ALA A 112 -2.76 6.55 -2.12
N GLY A 113 -2.27 5.31 -1.98
CA GLY A 113 -2.93 4.13 -2.53
C GLY A 113 -4.33 3.90 -1.95
N THR A 114 -4.47 3.92 -0.63
CA THR A 114 -5.78 3.77 0.02
C THR A 114 -6.70 4.96 -0.20
N THR A 115 -6.15 6.18 -0.26
CA THR A 115 -6.93 7.37 -0.64
C THR A 115 -7.47 7.24 -2.08
N ALA A 116 -6.65 6.76 -3.03
CA ALA A 116 -7.09 6.51 -4.41
C ALA A 116 -8.19 5.43 -4.48
N ALA A 117 -8.05 4.35 -3.68
CA ALA A 117 -9.07 3.30 -3.60
C ALA A 117 -10.40 3.81 -3.05
N ILE A 118 -10.39 4.63 -1.99
CA ILE A 118 -11.59 5.25 -1.45
C ILE A 118 -12.25 6.15 -2.51
N ALA A 119 -11.48 6.99 -3.20
CA ALA A 119 -12.00 7.85 -4.27
C ALA A 119 -12.60 7.03 -5.43
N ALA A 120 -12.00 5.89 -5.80
CA ALA A 120 -12.52 5.00 -6.82
C ALA A 120 -13.86 4.37 -6.39
N LEU A 121 -13.92 3.86 -5.16
CA LEU A 121 -15.14 3.26 -4.61
C LEU A 121 -16.29 4.28 -4.53
N GLU A 122 -16.02 5.50 -4.04
CA GLU A 122 -17.00 6.60 -4.00
C GLU A 122 -17.49 6.99 -5.41
N ALA A 123 -16.59 7.03 -6.41
CA ALA A 123 -16.96 7.31 -7.80
C ALA A 123 -17.88 6.22 -8.38
N ILE A 124 -17.64 4.95 -8.03
CA ILE A 124 -18.47 3.82 -8.46
C ILE A 124 -19.82 3.83 -7.72
N GLU A 125 -19.84 4.06 -6.41
CA GLU A 125 -21.06 4.15 -5.61
C GLU A 125 -21.98 5.29 -6.09
N SER A 126 -21.40 6.43 -6.46
CA SER A 126 -22.15 7.58 -7.02
C SER A 126 -22.64 7.35 -8.44
N GLY A 127 -22.24 6.27 -9.12
CA GLY A 127 -22.60 5.97 -10.51
C GLY A 127 -21.88 6.82 -11.55
N GLN A 128 -20.82 7.54 -11.18
CA GLN A 128 -20.01 8.32 -12.12
C GLN A 128 -18.99 7.45 -12.87
N ARG A 129 -18.67 6.29 -12.31
CA ARG A 129 -17.78 5.27 -12.88
C ARG A 129 -18.38 3.89 -12.67
N ASP A 130 -18.01 2.96 -13.54
CA ASP A 130 -18.43 1.57 -13.44
C ASP A 130 -17.25 0.67 -13.05
N ASN A 131 -16.06 0.90 -13.61
CA ASN A 131 -14.87 0.08 -13.37
C ASN A 131 -13.61 0.95 -13.26
N VAL A 132 -13.04 1.03 -12.06
CA VAL A 132 -11.84 1.82 -11.80
C VAL A 132 -10.69 0.90 -11.40
N LEU A 133 -9.58 0.99 -12.15
CA LEU A 133 -8.33 0.35 -11.81
C LEU A 133 -7.47 1.29 -10.96
N VAL A 134 -7.19 0.89 -9.74
CA VAL A 134 -6.26 1.60 -8.83
C VAL A 134 -4.96 0.84 -8.77
N VAL A 135 -3.86 1.52 -9.07
CA VAL A 135 -2.52 0.96 -9.04
C VAL A 135 -1.67 1.76 -8.07
N ALA A 136 -0.96 1.09 -7.19
CA ALA A 136 0.01 1.71 -6.29
C ALA A 136 1.40 1.14 -6.56
N ALA A 137 2.43 2.00 -6.65
CA ALA A 137 3.78 1.57 -6.95
C ALA A 137 4.80 2.57 -6.42
N ASP A 138 5.87 2.07 -5.80
CA ASP A 138 7.00 2.90 -5.40
C ASP A 138 8.34 2.21 -5.70
N GLN A 139 9.29 3.00 -6.22
CA GLN A 139 10.71 2.67 -6.25
C GLN A 139 11.41 3.54 -5.21
N ARG A 140 11.73 2.94 -4.07
CA ARG A 140 12.16 3.70 -2.89
C ARG A 140 13.69 3.80 -2.78
N GLY A 141 14.26 4.83 -3.42
CA GLY A 141 15.69 5.14 -3.28
C GLY A 141 16.04 5.57 -1.85
N THR A 142 17.07 4.97 -1.26
CA THR A 142 17.50 5.24 0.10
C THR A 142 18.96 5.65 0.18
N LYS A 143 19.29 6.51 1.15
CA LYS A 143 20.66 6.83 1.47
C LYS A 143 21.33 5.61 2.14
N MET A 144 22.56 5.29 1.72
CA MET A 144 23.36 4.22 2.30
C MET A 144 23.55 4.42 3.81
N ALA A 145 23.65 3.32 4.55
CA ALA A 145 23.85 3.27 5.99
C ALA A 145 22.81 4.07 6.77
N THR A 146 21.53 3.89 6.44
CA THR A 146 20.38 4.42 7.19
C THR A 146 19.41 3.28 7.53
N MET A 147 18.52 3.51 8.49
CA MET A 147 17.45 2.54 8.78
C MET A 147 16.51 2.34 7.59
N TYR A 148 16.31 3.37 6.76
CA TYR A 148 15.47 3.25 5.56
C TYR A 148 16.06 2.31 4.50
N GLU A 149 17.40 2.26 4.38
CA GLU A 149 18.05 1.26 3.53
C GLU A 149 17.70 -0.17 3.95
N MET A 150 17.49 -0.39 5.25
CA MET A 150 17.10 -1.69 5.78
C MET A 150 15.62 -1.99 5.61
N PHE A 151 14.76 -0.98 5.65
CA PHE A 151 13.31 -1.16 5.68
C PHE A 151 12.65 -1.07 4.30
N PHE A 152 13.05 -0.10 3.47
CA PHE A 152 12.38 0.20 2.22
C PHE A 152 12.72 -0.79 1.13
N GLY A 153 11.70 -1.26 0.43
CA GLY A 153 11.79 -2.08 -0.76
C GLY A 153 10.95 -1.51 -1.88
N ASP A 154 11.08 -2.07 -3.06
CA ASP A 154 10.39 -1.64 -4.26
C ASP A 154 9.25 -2.61 -4.59
N GLY A 155 8.15 -2.11 -5.16
CA GLY A 155 7.04 -2.96 -5.56
C GLY A 155 5.81 -2.19 -6.00
N ALA A 156 4.85 -2.94 -6.54
CA ALA A 156 3.58 -2.45 -6.99
C ALA A 156 2.45 -3.45 -6.69
N ALA A 157 1.23 -2.93 -6.55
CA ALA A 157 0.03 -3.73 -6.53
C ALA A 157 -1.13 -2.98 -7.19
N ALA A 158 -2.08 -3.72 -7.75
CA ALA A 158 -3.23 -3.18 -8.44
C ALA A 158 -4.52 -3.85 -7.93
N LEU A 159 -5.58 -3.05 -7.82
CA LEU A 159 -6.92 -3.48 -7.47
C LEU A 159 -7.89 -2.92 -8.51
N SER A 160 -8.71 -3.77 -9.11
CA SER A 160 -9.84 -3.34 -9.92
C SER A 160 -11.08 -3.28 -9.04
N PHE A 161 -11.81 -2.18 -9.11
CA PHE A 161 -13.08 -1.96 -8.42
C PHE A 161 -14.21 -1.87 -9.40
N GLY A 162 -15.37 -2.42 -9.04
CA GLY A 162 -16.54 -2.43 -9.90
C GLY A 162 -17.78 -2.94 -9.17
N LYS A 163 -18.85 -3.22 -9.98
CA LYS A 163 -20.13 -3.73 -9.49
C LYS A 163 -20.38 -5.17 -9.90
N ASP A 164 -19.72 -5.64 -10.96
CA ASP A 164 -19.88 -6.96 -11.53
C ASP A 164 -18.73 -7.88 -11.12
N ASP A 165 -18.99 -9.16 -10.92
CA ASP A 165 -17.98 -10.16 -10.50
C ASP A 165 -17.18 -9.74 -9.26
N VAL A 166 -17.83 -9.11 -8.28
CA VAL A 166 -17.19 -8.67 -7.04
C VAL A 166 -16.72 -9.89 -6.23
N ILE A 167 -15.42 -9.95 -5.97
CA ILE A 167 -14.78 -11.01 -5.17
C ILE A 167 -14.61 -10.62 -3.69
N ALA A 168 -14.65 -9.30 -3.39
CA ALA A 168 -14.65 -8.79 -2.03
C ALA A 168 -15.47 -7.50 -1.97
N GLU A 169 -16.61 -7.54 -1.27
CA GLU A 169 -17.53 -6.42 -1.15
C GLU A 169 -16.97 -5.33 -0.23
N PHE A 170 -17.05 -4.07 -0.65
CA PHE A 170 -16.71 -2.94 0.18
C PHE A 170 -17.73 -2.70 1.28
N LYS A 171 -17.28 -2.62 2.53
CA LYS A 171 -18.13 -2.47 3.72
C LYS A 171 -18.04 -1.08 4.36
N GLY A 172 -17.21 -0.21 3.81
CA GLY A 172 -17.05 1.18 4.26
C GLY A 172 -15.61 1.59 4.46
N SER A 173 -15.43 2.89 4.64
CA SER A 173 -14.14 3.53 4.92
C SER A 173 -14.23 4.57 6.02
N TYR A 174 -13.08 4.92 6.58
CA TYR A 174 -12.91 6.01 7.54
C TYR A 174 -11.51 6.58 7.41
N SER A 175 -11.40 7.90 7.38
CA SER A 175 -10.11 8.59 7.27
C SER A 175 -9.94 9.58 8.41
N ILE A 176 -8.73 9.66 8.94
CA ILE A 176 -8.32 10.74 9.84
C ILE A 176 -7.17 11.52 9.18
N ASN A 177 -7.22 12.84 9.34
CA ASN A 177 -6.16 13.73 8.90
C ASN A 177 -5.35 14.19 10.11
N VAL A 178 -4.06 13.89 10.12
CA VAL A 178 -3.12 14.30 11.17
C VAL A 178 -1.85 14.78 10.47
N ASP A 179 -1.44 16.02 10.69
CA ASP A 179 -0.21 16.57 10.11
C ASP A 179 1.03 16.03 10.85
N PHE A 180 1.22 14.71 10.71
CA PHE A 180 2.36 13.98 11.23
C PHE A 180 2.80 12.92 10.21
N VAL A 181 4.08 12.90 9.88
CA VAL A 181 4.68 11.98 8.92
C VAL A 181 5.84 11.21 9.57
N ASP A 182 6.13 10.03 9.05
CA ASP A 182 7.30 9.25 9.46
C ASP A 182 8.56 9.71 8.71
N HIS A 183 8.39 10.09 7.46
CA HIS A 183 9.44 10.64 6.61
C HIS A 183 8.82 11.60 5.58
N TYR A 184 9.65 12.42 5.00
CA TYR A 184 9.28 13.26 3.86
C TYR A 184 10.47 13.50 2.94
N LYS A 185 10.19 13.85 1.69
CA LYS A 185 11.20 14.20 0.72
C LYS A 185 10.88 15.57 0.11
N GLY A 186 11.81 16.50 0.25
CA GLY A 186 11.68 17.83 -0.35
C GLY A 186 11.81 17.77 -1.88
N CYS A 187 11.19 18.72 -2.57
CA CYS A 187 11.31 18.85 -4.01
C CYS A 187 12.79 18.95 -4.41
N GLY A 188 13.22 18.18 -5.41
CA GLY A 188 14.60 18.14 -5.89
C GLY A 188 15.61 17.49 -4.93
N LYS A 189 15.15 16.70 -3.95
CA LYS A 189 15.99 15.89 -3.08
C LYS A 189 15.98 14.44 -3.54
N ASP A 190 17.14 13.78 -3.46
CA ASP A 190 17.29 12.39 -3.89
C ASP A 190 16.78 11.40 -2.85
N PHE A 191 16.87 11.75 -1.55
CA PHE A 191 16.57 10.84 -0.45
C PHE A 191 15.58 11.43 0.54
N ASP A 192 14.87 10.52 1.21
CA ASP A 192 13.94 10.86 2.26
C ASP A 192 14.66 11.39 3.50
N TYR A 193 14.06 12.37 4.16
CA TYR A 193 14.41 12.80 5.50
C TYR A 193 13.54 12.08 6.52
N GLY A 194 14.15 11.41 7.48
CA GLY A 194 13.47 10.73 8.56
C GLY A 194 13.16 11.65 9.72
N TRP A 195 11.97 11.50 10.29
CA TRP A 195 11.62 12.12 11.55
C TRP A 195 12.27 11.38 12.73
N GLU A 196 12.13 11.88 13.96
CA GLU A 196 12.66 11.21 15.14
C GLU A 196 11.94 9.87 15.36
N GLU A 197 12.69 8.75 15.40
CA GLU A 197 12.16 7.38 15.36
C GLU A 197 11.16 7.08 16.48
N ARG A 198 11.42 7.55 17.72
CA ARG A 198 10.52 7.30 18.84
C ARG A 198 9.18 7.99 18.65
N TRP A 199 9.16 9.20 18.09
CA TRP A 199 7.92 9.91 17.79
C TRP A 199 7.16 9.23 16.64
N VAL A 200 7.88 8.75 15.63
CA VAL A 200 7.28 7.98 14.54
C VAL A 200 6.59 6.73 15.07
N ARG A 201 7.26 5.99 15.98
CA ARG A 201 6.67 4.81 16.61
C ARG A 201 5.47 5.12 17.49
N ASP A 202 5.61 6.09 18.40
CA ASP A 202 4.68 6.29 19.49
C ASP A 202 3.50 7.20 19.08
N ILE A 203 3.80 8.31 18.40
CA ILE A 203 2.79 9.30 17.97
C ILE A 203 2.27 8.97 16.56
N GLY A 204 3.11 8.51 15.65
CA GLY A 204 2.71 8.07 14.32
C GLY A 204 1.95 6.74 14.38
N TYR A 205 2.65 5.64 14.16
CA TYR A 205 2.03 4.31 14.06
C TYR A 205 1.24 3.90 15.31
N GLY A 206 1.82 4.03 16.49
CA GLY A 206 1.25 3.55 17.76
C GLY A 206 0.01 4.30 18.25
N LYS A 207 -0.26 5.49 17.74
CA LYS A 207 -1.44 6.29 18.06
C LYS A 207 -2.41 6.42 16.90
N VAL A 208 -1.93 6.88 15.75
CA VAL A 208 -2.78 7.25 14.59
C VAL A 208 -3.51 6.03 14.02
N ILE A 209 -2.85 4.88 13.85
CA ILE A 209 -3.51 3.67 13.32
C ILE A 209 -4.62 3.16 14.26
N PRO A 210 -4.39 2.96 15.57
CA PRO A 210 -5.46 2.57 16.47
C PRO A 210 -6.63 3.56 16.54
N GLU A 211 -6.36 4.88 16.50
CA GLU A 211 -7.40 5.90 16.49
C GLU A 211 -8.27 5.83 15.23
N ALA A 212 -7.66 5.64 14.06
CA ALA A 212 -8.37 5.50 12.79
C ALA A 212 -9.23 4.22 12.77
N ILE A 213 -8.69 3.10 13.23
CA ILE A 213 -9.44 1.83 13.33
C ILE A 213 -10.61 1.98 14.30
N ALA A 214 -10.41 2.57 15.47
CA ALA A 214 -11.49 2.83 16.42
C ALA A 214 -12.59 3.73 15.81
N GLY A 215 -12.20 4.77 15.07
CA GLY A 215 -13.13 5.64 14.35
C GLY A 215 -13.95 4.88 13.30
N PHE A 216 -13.30 4.00 12.55
CA PHE A 216 -13.96 3.13 11.58
C PHE A 216 -14.99 2.20 12.25
N LEU A 217 -14.59 1.50 13.33
CA LEU A 217 -15.47 0.60 14.07
C LEU A 217 -16.69 1.33 14.64
N ASN A 218 -16.47 2.52 15.20
CA ASN A 218 -17.57 3.36 15.72
C ASN A 218 -18.53 3.82 14.59
N LYS A 219 -17.99 4.21 13.41
CA LYS A 219 -18.79 4.66 12.27
C LYS A 219 -19.65 3.53 11.70
N THR A 220 -19.10 2.32 11.61
CA THR A 220 -19.75 1.18 10.95
C THR A 220 -20.57 0.30 11.90
N GLY A 221 -20.34 0.40 13.21
CA GLY A 221 -20.90 -0.51 14.20
C GLY A 221 -20.26 -1.91 14.20
N MET A 222 -19.22 -2.14 13.40
CA MET A 222 -18.47 -3.40 13.39
C MET A 222 -17.58 -3.50 14.62
N LYS A 223 -17.21 -4.75 14.97
CA LYS A 223 -16.27 -5.04 16.04
C LYS A 223 -14.97 -5.58 15.45
N ILE A 224 -13.87 -5.38 16.16
CA ILE A 224 -12.55 -5.83 15.69
C ILE A 224 -12.49 -7.37 15.58
N GLU A 225 -13.27 -8.08 16.38
CA GLU A 225 -13.37 -9.54 16.37
C GLU A 225 -14.03 -10.08 15.10
N ASP A 226 -14.85 -9.28 14.41
CA ASP A 226 -15.55 -9.64 13.18
C ASP A 226 -14.59 -9.88 12.00
N PHE A 227 -13.37 -9.35 12.09
CA PHE A 227 -12.39 -9.46 11.02
C PHE A 227 -11.57 -10.75 11.13
N SER A 228 -11.43 -11.45 10.00
CA SER A 228 -10.56 -12.61 9.84
C SER A 228 -9.09 -12.18 9.67
N LYS A 229 -8.86 -11.05 8.98
CA LYS A 229 -7.53 -10.46 8.79
C LYS A 229 -7.56 -8.95 9.00
N VAL A 230 -6.50 -8.43 9.64
CA VAL A 230 -6.27 -6.99 9.86
C VAL A 230 -4.90 -6.63 9.32
N ILE A 231 -4.87 -5.70 8.38
CA ILE A 231 -3.70 -5.22 7.65
C ILE A 231 -3.37 -3.81 8.12
N TYR A 232 -2.14 -3.59 8.55
CA TYR A 232 -1.58 -2.25 8.80
C TYR A 232 -0.07 -2.30 8.61
N PRO A 233 0.47 -1.72 7.52
CA PRO A 233 1.91 -1.61 7.32
C PRO A 233 2.58 -0.89 8.50
N CYS A 234 3.67 -1.46 9.00
CA CYS A 234 4.50 -0.82 10.01
C CYS A 234 5.89 -1.48 10.03
N TYR A 235 6.91 -0.78 9.56
CA TYR A 235 8.26 -1.34 9.47
C TYR A 235 8.96 -1.51 10.82
N PHE A 236 8.41 -0.99 11.91
CA PHE A 236 8.88 -1.26 13.27
C PHE A 236 8.20 -2.52 13.84
N GLY A 237 8.84 -3.67 13.78
CA GLY A 237 8.25 -4.93 14.21
C GLY A 237 7.77 -4.95 15.67
N GLY A 238 8.43 -4.21 16.59
CA GLY A 238 7.96 -4.03 17.97
C GLY A 238 6.66 -3.25 18.04
N THR A 239 6.55 -2.16 17.29
CA THR A 239 5.34 -1.32 17.23
C THR A 239 4.20 -2.06 16.54
N HIS A 240 4.49 -2.80 15.46
CA HIS A 240 3.50 -3.64 14.78
C HIS A 240 2.80 -4.60 15.74
N ARG A 241 3.58 -5.35 16.55
CA ARG A 241 3.03 -6.21 17.61
C ARG A 241 2.32 -5.43 18.72
N GLY A 242 2.83 -4.26 19.07
CA GLY A 242 2.22 -3.36 20.06
C GLY A 242 0.84 -2.85 19.66
N ILE A 243 0.64 -2.53 18.38
CA ILE A 243 -0.66 -2.13 17.82
C ILE A 243 -1.66 -3.29 17.94
N ALA A 244 -1.28 -4.51 17.53
CA ALA A 244 -2.13 -5.70 17.67
C ALA A 244 -2.61 -5.90 19.12
N LYS A 245 -1.68 -5.81 20.07
CA LYS A 245 -2.00 -5.92 21.51
C LYS A 245 -2.95 -4.82 21.98
N LYS A 246 -2.73 -3.57 21.56
CA LYS A 246 -3.56 -2.42 21.92
C LYS A 246 -4.99 -2.54 21.39
N LEU A 247 -5.14 -3.13 20.20
CA LEU A 247 -6.43 -3.40 19.57
C LEU A 247 -7.11 -4.68 20.07
N GLY A 248 -6.46 -5.47 20.93
CA GLY A 248 -6.98 -6.77 21.39
C GLY A 248 -7.03 -7.85 20.32
N LEU A 249 -6.22 -7.70 19.25
CA LEU A 249 -6.19 -8.64 18.13
C LEU A 249 -5.49 -9.95 18.51
N ASP A 250 -6.08 -11.06 18.08
CA ASP A 250 -5.35 -12.32 17.99
C ASP A 250 -4.20 -12.17 16.97
N PRO A 251 -2.95 -12.51 17.34
CA PRO A 251 -1.83 -12.45 16.42
C PRO A 251 -2.04 -13.22 15.10
N ALA A 252 -2.84 -14.28 15.10
CA ALA A 252 -3.17 -15.04 13.89
C ALA A 252 -4.03 -14.27 12.89
N LYS A 253 -4.76 -13.26 13.35
CA LYS A 253 -5.57 -12.36 12.51
C LYS A 253 -4.79 -11.18 11.94
N VAL A 254 -3.59 -10.93 12.43
CA VAL A 254 -2.73 -9.88 11.91
C VAL A 254 -2.01 -10.39 10.66
N GLN A 255 -2.18 -9.71 9.54
CA GLN A 255 -1.47 -10.05 8.31
C GLN A 255 0.04 -9.86 8.51
N ASP A 256 0.84 -10.82 8.04
CA ASP A 256 2.29 -10.65 7.99
C ASP A 256 2.61 -9.38 7.19
N ASN A 257 3.49 -8.55 7.72
CA ASN A 257 3.86 -7.29 7.08
C ASN A 257 4.84 -7.45 5.91
N MET A 258 5.22 -8.66 5.56
CA MET A 258 6.08 -9.04 4.42
C MET A 258 7.45 -8.35 4.38
N HIS A 259 7.82 -7.62 5.42
CA HIS A 259 9.09 -6.88 5.47
C HIS A 259 10.32 -7.77 5.40
N ALA A 260 10.21 -9.04 5.84
CA ALA A 260 11.32 -9.98 5.81
C ALA A 260 11.64 -10.49 4.39
N VAL A 261 10.71 -10.34 3.44
CA VAL A 261 10.80 -10.90 2.09
C VAL A 261 10.84 -9.85 0.97
N CYS A 262 10.20 -8.70 1.16
CA CYS A 262 10.20 -7.63 0.14
C CYS A 262 10.55 -6.24 0.67
N GLY A 263 10.52 -6.02 1.98
CA GLY A 263 10.65 -4.67 2.57
C GLY A 263 9.34 -3.89 2.48
N ASP A 264 9.35 -2.63 2.92
CA ASP A 264 8.22 -1.71 2.82
C ASP A 264 8.18 -1.08 1.42
N THR A 265 7.14 -1.40 0.65
CA THR A 265 6.96 -0.94 -0.73
C THR A 265 6.15 0.36 -0.85
N GLY A 266 6.12 1.17 0.21
CA GLY A 266 5.52 2.51 0.21
C GLY A 266 4.01 2.48 -0.01
N THR A 267 3.52 3.27 -0.98
CA THR A 267 2.09 3.37 -1.32
C THR A 267 1.48 2.04 -1.72
N ALA A 268 2.28 1.13 -2.28
CA ALA A 268 1.85 -0.20 -2.68
C ALA A 268 1.71 -1.18 -1.50
N HIS A 269 2.39 -0.93 -0.38
CA HIS A 269 2.54 -1.93 0.67
C HIS A 269 1.22 -2.42 1.27
N PRO A 270 0.24 -1.56 1.61
CA PRO A 270 -1.06 -2.04 2.09
C PRO A 270 -1.78 -2.91 1.07
N PHE A 271 -1.62 -2.66 -0.22
CA PHE A 271 -2.23 -3.47 -1.28
C PHE A 271 -1.48 -4.78 -1.51
N VAL A 272 -0.15 -4.79 -1.42
CA VAL A 272 0.67 -6.02 -1.45
C VAL A 272 0.23 -6.97 -0.33
N MET A 273 0.04 -6.44 0.89
CA MET A 273 -0.48 -7.21 2.02
C MET A 273 -1.93 -7.67 1.80
N LEU A 274 -2.77 -6.82 1.17
CA LEU A 274 -4.16 -7.17 0.86
C LEU A 274 -4.26 -8.26 -0.21
N VAL A 275 -3.43 -8.20 -1.26
CA VAL A 275 -3.34 -9.27 -2.27
C VAL A 275 -3.00 -10.59 -1.61
N ALA A 276 -1.96 -10.64 -0.76
CA ALA A 276 -1.60 -11.85 -0.04
C ALA A 276 -2.73 -12.37 0.88
N ALA A 277 -3.48 -11.45 1.53
CA ALA A 277 -4.62 -11.84 2.35
C ALA A 277 -5.80 -12.38 1.52
N LEU A 278 -6.05 -11.80 0.33
CA LEU A 278 -7.11 -12.26 -0.57
C LEU A 278 -6.81 -13.63 -1.19
N GLU A 279 -5.52 -13.94 -1.45
CA GLU A 279 -5.09 -15.27 -1.94
C GLU A 279 -5.38 -16.41 -0.96
N GLU A 280 -5.42 -16.11 0.35
CA GLU A 280 -5.69 -17.08 1.42
C GLU A 280 -7.13 -17.05 1.92
N ALA A 281 -7.92 -16.05 1.50
CA ALA A 281 -9.25 -15.80 2.06
C ALA A 281 -10.31 -16.77 1.55
N ASN A 282 -11.32 -17.00 2.39
CA ASN A 282 -12.50 -17.80 2.07
C ASN A 282 -13.75 -16.90 2.00
N PRO A 283 -14.80 -17.31 1.28
CA PRO A 283 -16.08 -16.61 1.29
C PRO A 283 -16.60 -16.36 2.71
N GLY A 284 -16.99 -15.11 3.00
CA GLY A 284 -17.43 -14.65 4.32
C GLY A 284 -16.32 -14.06 5.20
N ASP A 285 -15.05 -14.20 4.82
CA ASP A 285 -13.94 -13.56 5.54
C ASP A 285 -14.01 -12.05 5.41
N LYS A 286 -13.83 -11.35 6.52
CA LYS A 286 -13.75 -9.88 6.56
C LYS A 286 -12.31 -9.43 6.74
N ILE A 287 -11.86 -8.54 5.87
CA ILE A 287 -10.51 -7.99 5.86
C ILE A 287 -10.57 -6.48 6.13
N LEU A 288 -9.83 -6.03 7.14
CA LEU A 288 -9.65 -4.62 7.43
C LEU A 288 -8.26 -4.17 6.98
N VAL A 289 -8.20 -3.06 6.26
CA VAL A 289 -6.96 -2.45 5.79
C VAL A 289 -6.83 -1.06 6.39
N ALA A 290 -5.74 -0.77 7.09
CA ALA A 290 -5.40 0.54 7.61
C ALA A 290 -4.05 0.98 7.06
N SER A 291 -3.96 2.17 6.48
CA SER A 291 -2.71 2.72 5.92
C SER A 291 -2.38 4.06 6.54
N PHE A 292 -1.22 4.13 7.17
CA PHE A 292 -0.67 5.36 7.74
C PHE A 292 0.07 6.19 6.68
N GLY A 293 -0.08 7.50 6.73
CA GLY A 293 0.63 8.46 5.89
C GLY A 293 -0.03 9.85 6.00
N GLN A 294 0.50 10.72 6.87
CA GLN A 294 -0.10 12.02 7.21
C GLN A 294 -1.59 11.90 7.58
N GLY A 295 -1.83 11.08 8.62
CA GLY A 295 -3.12 10.55 9.00
C GLY A 295 -3.22 9.05 8.71
N CYS A 296 -4.42 8.53 8.59
CA CYS A 296 -4.65 7.12 8.30
C CYS A 296 -5.99 6.91 7.61
N ASP A 297 -5.98 6.11 6.55
CA ASP A 297 -7.20 5.61 5.90
C ASP A 297 -7.47 4.18 6.36
N VAL A 298 -8.73 3.87 6.62
CA VAL A 298 -9.23 2.53 6.97
C VAL A 298 -10.31 2.13 5.99
N MET A 299 -10.23 0.91 5.48
CA MET A 299 -11.23 0.29 4.62
C MET A 299 -11.53 -1.13 5.09
N ALA A 300 -12.72 -1.61 4.83
CA ALA A 300 -13.08 -2.99 5.08
C ALA A 300 -13.74 -3.65 3.87
N PHE A 301 -13.45 -4.92 3.69
CA PHE A 301 -13.99 -5.77 2.64
C PHE A 301 -14.49 -7.08 3.22
N GLU A 302 -15.53 -7.66 2.60
CA GLU A 302 -16.03 -9.00 2.90
C GLU A 302 -15.92 -9.85 1.63
N VAL A 303 -15.20 -10.94 1.70
CA VAL A 303 -14.98 -11.87 0.57
C VAL A 303 -16.27 -12.58 0.23
N THR A 304 -16.61 -12.66 -1.05
CA THR A 304 -17.90 -13.20 -1.56
C THR A 304 -17.82 -14.67 -1.94
#